data_ac8b49f44ea23ef6fd422ddf242fa34c
#
_entry.id   ac8b49f44ea23ef6fd422ddf242fa34c
#
_cell.length_a   1.000
_cell.length_b   1.000
_cell.length_c   1.000
_cell.angle_alpha   90.00
_cell.angle_beta   90.00
_cell.angle_gamma   90.00
#
_symmetry.space_group_name_H-M   'P 1'
#
loop_
_entity.id
_entity.type
_entity.pdbx_description
1 polymer ?
#
loop_
_entity_poly.entity_id
_entity_poly.type
_entity_poly.pdbx_seq_one_letter_code
_entity_poly.pdbx_strand_id
1 'polypeptide(L)'
;MQKQNNRVSKIADIGELDRRITLMKKKYVGENPNTGMSMYKDVRLGDVWAKVSALHGQEYYTAVSVKLEKQLSFIIRYRDDVDEETNIWFEGRGYNIGFIDDVKYNHEYMEIKAEYSRGVDNPDEDN
;
A
#
# COMPACT_ATOMS: atom_id res chain seq x y z
N MET A 1 10.64 -18.42 -25.54
CA MET A 1 11.46 -18.45 -24.42
C MET A 1 10.89 -17.95 -23.16
N GLN A 2 11.31 -18.49 -22.14
CA GLN A 2 10.70 -18.26 -20.86
C GLN A 2 11.39 -17.23 -20.02
N LYS A 3 12.46 -16.66 -20.51
CA LYS A 3 13.25 -15.77 -19.68
C LYS A 3 12.49 -14.55 -19.23
N GLN A 4 11.65 -14.02 -20.10
CA GLN A 4 10.87 -12.86 -19.72
C GLN A 4 9.86 -13.17 -18.66
N ASN A 5 9.23 -14.33 -18.77
CA ASN A 5 8.27 -14.73 -17.76
C ASN A 5 8.97 -14.94 -16.43
N ASN A 6 10.16 -15.50 -16.46
CA ASN A 6 10.89 -15.69 -15.22
C ASN A 6 11.23 -14.38 -14.57
N ARG A 7 11.56 -13.37 -15.38
CA ARG A 7 11.91 -12.09 -14.82
C ARG A 7 10.70 -11.45 -14.13
N VAL A 8 9.54 -11.55 -14.76
CA VAL A 8 8.35 -11.00 -14.16
C VAL A 8 7.99 -11.75 -12.89
N SER A 9 8.15 -13.05 -12.89
CA SER A 9 7.88 -13.82 -11.69
C SER A 9 8.75 -13.40 -10.53
N LYS A 10 9.98 -13.01 -10.82
CA LYS A 10 10.90 -12.61 -9.76
C LYS A 10 10.54 -11.27 -9.14
N ILE A 11 9.81 -10.43 -9.86
CA ILE A 11 9.39 -9.17 -9.28
C ILE A 11 8.48 -9.42 -8.09
N ALA A 12 7.69 -10.47 -8.15
CA ALA A 12 6.71 -10.76 -7.13
C ALA A 12 6.78 -12.22 -6.70
N ASP A 13 7.99 -12.69 -6.41
CA ASP A 13 8.17 -14.00 -5.84
C ASP A 13 7.53 -14.01 -4.46
N ILE A 14 6.78 -15.07 -4.18
CA ILE A 14 6.02 -15.13 -2.94
C ILE A 14 6.93 -15.02 -1.72
N GLY A 15 8.16 -15.51 -1.81
CA GLY A 15 9.10 -15.40 -0.70
C GLY A 15 9.57 -14.00 -0.42
N GLU A 16 9.34 -13.07 -1.35
CA GLU A 16 9.73 -11.69 -1.17
C GLU A 16 8.61 -10.83 -0.63
N LEU A 17 7.42 -11.38 -0.49
CA LEU A 17 6.32 -10.65 0.15
C LEU A 17 6.43 -10.88 1.64
N ASP A 18 7.41 -10.22 2.25
CA ASP A 18 7.80 -10.51 3.62
C ASP A 18 7.56 -9.35 4.58
N ARG A 19 6.94 -8.29 4.13
CA ARG A 19 6.59 -7.15 4.98
C ARG A 19 5.10 -7.08 5.18
N ARG A 20 4.69 -6.84 6.40
CA ARG A 20 3.27 -6.78 6.72
C ARG A 20 2.78 -5.35 6.58
N ILE A 21 1.73 -5.14 5.81
CA ILE A 21 1.12 -3.83 5.66
C ILE A 21 -0.37 -3.95 5.91
N THR A 22 -0.99 -2.82 6.25
CA THR A 22 -2.44 -2.75 6.43
C THR A 22 -3.01 -1.88 5.32
N LEU A 23 -4.00 -2.42 4.63
CA LEU A 23 -4.75 -1.66 3.64
C LEU A 23 -5.96 -1.04 4.30
N MET A 24 -6.25 0.20 3.96
CA MET A 24 -7.32 0.95 4.60
C MET A 24 -8.13 1.67 3.55
N LYS A 25 -9.39 1.89 3.85
CA LYS A 25 -10.29 2.62 2.98
C LYS A 25 -10.99 3.71 3.75
N LYS A 26 -11.27 4.81 3.08
CA LYS A 26 -12.01 5.88 3.73
C LYS A 26 -13.48 5.51 3.81
N LYS A 27 -14.07 5.79 4.95
CA LYS A 27 -15.47 5.55 5.18
C LYS A 27 -16.11 6.83 5.68
N TYR A 28 -17.27 7.16 5.13
CA TYR A 28 -18.03 8.30 5.57
C TYR A 28 -18.55 8.05 6.98
N VAL A 29 -18.31 8.99 7.88
CA VAL A 29 -18.71 8.82 9.29
C VAL A 29 -19.63 9.94 9.76
N GLY A 30 -20.14 10.76 8.85
CA GLY A 30 -21.08 11.80 9.24
C GLY A 30 -20.62 13.16 8.81
N GLU A 31 -21.26 14.18 9.34
CA GLU A 31 -20.94 15.56 9.00
C GLU A 31 -20.48 16.29 10.25
N ASN A 32 -19.54 17.19 10.05
CA ASN A 32 -19.07 18.04 11.13
C ASN A 32 -20.22 18.95 11.56
N PRO A 33 -20.66 18.89 12.82
CA PRO A 33 -21.82 19.69 13.24
C PRO A 33 -21.55 21.19 13.20
N ASN A 34 -20.30 21.60 13.20
CA ASN A 34 -19.98 23.04 13.18
C ASN A 34 -19.85 23.59 11.78
N THR A 35 -19.43 22.79 10.81
CA THR A 35 -19.17 23.27 9.47
C THR A 35 -20.06 22.66 8.42
N GLY A 36 -20.73 21.55 8.74
CA GLY A 36 -21.57 20.84 7.78
C GLY A 36 -20.77 20.03 6.77
N MET A 37 -19.46 19.97 6.92
CA MET A 37 -18.63 19.22 5.96
C MET A 37 -18.66 17.73 6.26
N SER A 38 -18.61 16.95 5.19
CA SER A 38 -18.56 15.50 5.32
C SER A 38 -17.24 15.07 5.96
N MET A 39 -17.33 14.12 6.86
CA MET A 39 -16.17 13.58 7.53
C MET A 39 -15.95 12.14 7.14
N TYR A 40 -14.68 11.79 6.99
CA TYR A 40 -14.28 10.44 6.59
C TYR A 40 -13.24 9.93 7.56
N LYS A 41 -13.21 8.62 7.71
CA LYS A 41 -12.23 7.95 8.55
C LYS A 41 -11.68 6.76 7.81
N ASP A 42 -10.38 6.51 7.98
CA ASP A 42 -9.77 5.32 7.40
C ASP A 42 -10.15 4.12 8.24
N VAL A 43 -10.67 3.09 7.60
CA VAL A 43 -11.02 1.85 8.26
C VAL A 43 -10.20 0.73 7.63
N ARG A 44 -9.91 -0.29 8.45
CA ARG A 44 -9.08 -1.40 8.02
C ARG A 44 -9.81 -2.20 6.94
N LEU A 45 -9.13 -2.38 5.81
CA LEU A 45 -9.61 -3.23 4.73
C LEU A 45 -9.04 -4.63 4.88
N GLY A 46 -7.78 -4.73 5.27
CA GLY A 46 -7.14 -6.01 5.49
C GLY A 46 -5.65 -5.85 5.68
N ASP A 47 -5.04 -6.87 6.27
CA ASP A 47 -3.59 -6.95 6.40
C ASP A 47 -3.06 -7.91 5.36
N VAL A 48 -2.02 -7.51 4.65
CA VAL A 48 -1.47 -8.34 3.60
C VAL A 48 0.05 -8.31 3.68
N TRP A 49 0.66 -9.30 3.03
CA TRP A 49 2.11 -9.32 2.88
C TRP A 49 2.51 -8.57 1.63
N ALA A 50 3.62 -7.87 1.71
CA ALA A 50 4.08 -7.04 0.62
C ALA A 50 5.60 -7.11 0.49
N LYS A 51 6.07 -6.88 -0.73
CA LYS A 51 7.46 -6.55 -0.97
C LYS A 51 7.55 -5.05 -1.05
N VAL A 52 8.45 -4.46 -0.26
CA VAL A 52 8.55 -3.00 -0.16
C VAL A 52 9.91 -2.56 -0.67
N SER A 53 9.90 -1.56 -1.54
CA SER A 53 11.14 -1.04 -2.08
C SER A 53 11.00 0.46 -2.30
N ALA A 54 12.12 1.12 -2.58
CA ALA A 54 12.11 2.53 -2.91
C ALA A 54 11.44 2.73 -4.26
N LEU A 55 10.88 3.92 -4.45
CA LEU A 55 10.14 4.22 -5.66
C LEU A 55 10.98 4.05 -6.92
N HIS A 56 12.27 4.32 -6.82
CA HIS A 56 13.16 4.25 -7.97
C HIS A 56 13.69 2.85 -8.24
N GLY A 57 13.08 1.85 -7.65
CA GLY A 57 13.43 0.47 -7.96
C GLY A 57 14.52 -0.14 -7.12
N GLN A 58 15.12 0.62 -6.25
CA GLN A 58 16.12 0.07 -5.35
C GLN A 58 15.45 -0.54 -4.14
N GLU A 59 15.92 -1.71 -3.78
CA GLU A 59 15.37 -2.38 -2.62
C GLU A 59 16.11 -1.98 -1.37
N TYR A 60 15.38 -1.81 -0.29
CA TYR A 60 15.97 -1.58 1.00
C TYR A 60 15.79 -2.83 1.83
N TYR A 61 16.85 -3.20 2.50
CA TYR A 61 16.86 -4.45 3.23
C TYR A 61 16.64 -4.25 4.72
N THR A 62 16.63 -3.01 5.18
CA THR A 62 16.40 -2.72 6.58
C THR A 62 15.15 -1.86 6.72
N ALA A 63 14.42 -2.10 7.80
CA ALA A 63 13.23 -1.31 8.07
C ALA A 63 13.56 0.17 8.23
N VAL A 64 14.74 0.47 8.76
CA VAL A 64 15.13 1.86 8.98
C VAL A 64 15.26 2.58 7.64
N SER A 65 15.93 1.95 6.66
CA SER A 65 16.10 2.57 5.35
C SER A 65 14.78 2.82 4.67
N VAL A 66 13.87 1.84 4.74
CA VAL A 66 12.56 1.99 4.12
C VAL A 66 11.79 3.12 4.76
N LYS A 67 11.86 3.24 6.09
CA LYS A 67 11.10 4.27 6.78
C LYS A 67 11.55 5.69 6.45
N LEU A 68 12.78 5.85 6.00
CA LEU A 68 13.27 7.19 5.65
C LEU A 68 12.78 7.65 4.30
N GLU A 69 12.24 6.74 3.47
CA GLU A 69 11.75 7.12 2.17
C GLU A 69 10.34 7.66 2.25
N LYS A 70 10.09 8.72 1.51
CA LYS A 70 8.74 9.30 1.44
C LYS A 70 7.88 8.64 0.37
N GLN A 71 8.49 8.01 -0.61
CA GLN A 71 7.77 7.33 -1.69
C GLN A 71 8.25 5.90 -1.74
N LEU A 72 7.30 4.98 -1.70
CA LEU A 72 7.60 3.55 -1.66
C LEU A 72 6.79 2.82 -2.72
N SER A 73 7.32 1.69 -3.14
CA SER A 73 6.62 0.75 -3.99
C SER A 73 6.28 -0.47 -3.16
N PHE A 74 5.02 -0.89 -3.23
CA PHE A 74 4.52 -2.06 -2.52
C PHE A 74 4.00 -3.04 -3.55
N ILE A 75 4.48 -4.27 -3.51
CA ILE A 75 3.96 -5.32 -4.37
C ILE A 75 3.20 -6.29 -3.48
N ILE A 76 1.94 -6.53 -3.81
CA ILE A 76 1.08 -7.44 -3.06
C ILE A 76 0.42 -8.40 -4.05
N ARG A 77 -0.21 -9.43 -3.51
CA ARG A 77 -1.07 -10.27 -4.33
C ARG A 77 -2.27 -9.44 -4.77
N TYR A 78 -2.74 -9.72 -5.96
CA TYR A 78 -3.83 -8.94 -6.54
C TYR A 78 -5.07 -8.95 -5.63
N ARG A 79 -5.67 -7.78 -5.48
CA ARG A 79 -6.95 -7.61 -4.80
C ARG A 79 -7.79 -6.65 -5.62
N ASP A 80 -9.04 -7.03 -5.88
CA ASP A 80 -9.91 -6.18 -6.69
C ASP A 80 -10.56 -5.08 -5.85
N ASP A 81 -10.36 -5.05 -4.55
CA ASP A 81 -10.92 -4.03 -3.67
C ASP A 81 -9.92 -2.91 -3.35
N VAL A 82 -8.77 -2.90 -4.02
CA VAL A 82 -7.75 -1.86 -3.83
C VAL A 82 -7.82 -0.90 -5.01
N ASP A 83 -7.93 0.40 -4.71
CA ASP A 83 -7.95 1.43 -5.75
C ASP A 83 -7.18 2.66 -5.24
N GLU A 84 -7.22 3.75 -6.01
CA GLU A 84 -6.45 4.93 -5.65
C GLU A 84 -6.95 5.63 -4.40
N GLU A 85 -8.09 5.23 -3.88
CA GLU A 85 -8.58 5.78 -2.62
C GLU A 85 -8.21 4.92 -1.43
N THR A 86 -7.56 3.79 -1.66
CA THR A 86 -7.05 2.96 -0.60
C THR A 86 -5.79 3.60 -0.04
N ASN A 87 -5.62 3.50 1.28
CA ASN A 87 -4.41 3.97 1.94
C ASN A 87 -3.67 2.79 2.52
N ILE A 88 -2.39 3.00 2.82
CA ILE A 88 -1.54 1.95 3.35
C ILE A 88 -0.96 2.41 4.68
N TRP A 89 -0.94 1.51 5.64
CA TRP A 89 -0.23 1.72 6.91
C TRP A 89 0.91 0.73 6.97
N PHE A 90 2.12 1.24 7.12
CA PHE A 90 3.32 0.42 7.11
C PHE A 90 4.31 0.96 8.13
N GLU A 91 4.63 0.14 9.11
CA GLU A 91 5.66 0.42 10.12
C GLU A 91 5.48 1.78 10.78
N GLY A 92 4.25 2.06 11.19
CA GLY A 92 3.97 3.26 11.94
C GLY A 92 3.72 4.49 11.10
N ARG A 93 3.63 4.35 9.78
CA ARG A 93 3.44 5.49 8.89
C ARG A 93 2.33 5.20 7.89
N GLY A 94 1.63 6.26 7.51
CA GLY A 94 0.58 6.15 6.52
C GLY A 94 1.05 6.62 5.16
N TYR A 95 0.51 5.99 4.11
CA TYR A 95 0.84 6.30 2.73
C TYR A 95 -0.41 6.39 1.90
N ASN A 96 -0.48 7.43 1.07
CA ASN A 96 -1.55 7.56 0.08
C ASN A 96 -1.10 6.91 -1.22
N ILE A 97 -2.01 6.19 -1.84
CA ILE A 97 -1.71 5.50 -3.10
C ILE A 97 -1.79 6.51 -4.23
N GLY A 98 -0.75 6.54 -5.05
CA GLY A 98 -0.73 7.40 -6.22
C GLY A 98 -0.89 6.66 -7.53
N PHE A 99 -0.51 5.39 -7.57
CA PHE A 99 -0.53 4.65 -8.81
C PHE A 99 -0.60 3.16 -8.52
N ILE A 100 -1.40 2.46 -9.29
CA ILE A 100 -1.56 1.01 -9.14
C ILE A 100 -1.35 0.37 -10.51
N ASP A 101 -0.53 -0.65 -10.54
CA ASP A 101 -0.26 -1.43 -11.73
C ASP A 101 -0.62 -2.89 -11.46
N ASP A 102 -1.56 -3.42 -12.22
CA ASP A 102 -1.87 -4.86 -12.21
C ASP A 102 -0.83 -5.52 -13.10
N VAL A 103 0.16 -6.12 -12.49
CA VAL A 103 1.34 -6.62 -13.19
C VAL A 103 0.90 -7.54 -14.31
N LYS A 104 1.20 -7.11 -15.55
CA LYS A 104 0.86 -7.85 -16.77
C LYS A 104 -0.63 -8.09 -16.96
N TYR A 105 -1.47 -7.40 -16.23
CA TYR A 105 -2.93 -7.52 -16.35
C TYR A 105 -3.43 -8.94 -16.15
N ASN A 106 -2.73 -9.73 -15.35
CA ASN A 106 -3.16 -11.11 -15.12
C ASN A 106 -3.73 -11.35 -13.74
N HIS A 107 -3.90 -10.29 -12.95
CA HIS A 107 -4.55 -10.35 -11.64
C HIS A 107 -3.84 -11.30 -10.67
N GLU A 108 -2.53 -11.41 -10.82
CA GLU A 108 -1.73 -12.20 -9.88
C GLU A 108 -1.13 -11.32 -8.81
N TYR A 109 -0.54 -10.24 -9.23
CA TYR A 109 0.14 -9.29 -8.35
C TYR A 109 -0.19 -7.90 -8.79
N MET A 110 -0.09 -6.97 -7.87
CA MET A 110 -0.21 -5.56 -8.20
C MET A 110 0.89 -4.78 -7.51
N GLU A 111 1.39 -3.79 -8.23
CA GLU A 111 2.40 -2.88 -7.68
C GLU A 111 1.74 -1.57 -7.36
N ILE A 112 1.94 -1.10 -6.14
CA ILE A 112 1.31 0.10 -5.64
C ILE A 112 2.41 1.10 -5.33
N LYS A 113 2.33 2.28 -5.93
CA LYS A 113 3.26 3.35 -5.62
C LYS A 113 2.54 4.34 -4.73
N ALA A 114 3.14 4.62 -3.59
CA ALA A 114 2.47 5.39 -2.57
C ALA A 114 3.43 6.38 -1.93
N GLU A 115 2.86 7.44 -1.38
CA GLU A 115 3.62 8.53 -0.80
C GLU A 115 3.21 8.72 0.65
N TYR A 116 4.18 9.01 1.50
CA TYR A 116 3.95 9.26 2.91
C TYR A 116 2.94 10.38 3.11
N SER A 117 2.03 10.18 4.02
CA SER A 117 1.00 11.16 4.33
C SER A 117 0.67 11.10 5.82
N ARG A 118 0.60 12.25 6.44
CA ARG A 118 0.18 12.33 7.84
C ARG A 118 -1.32 12.21 8.00
N GLY A 119 -2.07 12.27 6.90
CA GLY A 119 -3.51 12.24 6.97
C GLY A 119 -4.12 10.86 7.05
N VAL A 120 -3.29 9.82 7.07
CA VAL A 120 -3.79 8.45 7.16
C VAL A 120 -3.88 8.05 8.62
N ASP A 121 -5.05 7.56 9.03
CA ASP A 121 -5.27 7.19 10.42
C ASP A 121 -4.54 5.91 10.77
N ASN A 122 -4.10 5.82 12.02
CA ASN A 122 -3.49 4.61 12.54
C ASN A 122 -4.58 3.55 12.73
N PRO A 123 -4.49 2.40 12.05
CA PRO A 123 -5.54 1.37 12.17
C PRO A 123 -5.61 0.73 13.55
N ASP A 124 -4.54 0.87 14.33
CA ASP A 124 -4.49 0.25 15.66
C ASP A 124 -4.89 1.20 16.75
N GLU A 125 -5.17 2.46 16.40
CA GLU A 125 -5.61 3.42 17.39
C GLU A 125 -7.09 3.28 17.61
N ASP A 126 -7.46 3.28 18.87
CA ASP A 126 -8.83 3.14 19.27
C ASP A 126 -9.41 4.51 19.49
N ASN A 127 -10.57 4.75 18.91
CA ASN A 127 -11.20 6.05 19.10
C ASN A 127 -12.55 5.91 19.68
#